data_5aadd46224b184ad1bc102bb96f853dd
#
_entry.id   5aadd46224b184ad1bc102bb96f853dd
#
_cell.length_a   1.000
_cell.length_b   1.000
_cell.length_c   1.000
_cell.angle_alpha   90.00
_cell.angle_beta   90.00
_cell.angle_gamma   90.00
#
_symmetry.space_group_name_H-M   'P 1'
#
loop_
_entity.id
_entity.type
_entity.pdbx_description
1 polymer ?
#
loop_
_entity_poly.entity_id
_entity_poly.type
_entity_poly.pdbx_seq_one_letter_code
_entity_poly.pdbx_strand_id
1 'polypeptide(L)'
;LSLHDALPIYEEGEPWLDELNQYLTETFRHMETFFKANLPSIDFQTPEATYLAWINIDSLGSNHSEIENRFIENGLIIEGGNQFVENGAGFIRLNAAVPHSTIDTLLNKINHIFN
;
A
#
# COMPACT_ATOMS: atom_id res chain seq x y z
N LEU A 1 -9.22 -30.59 2.73
CA LEU A 1 -9.94 -30.17 3.94
C LEU A 1 -11.42 -30.46 3.81
N SER A 2 -12.00 -31.13 4.81
CA SER A 2 -13.44 -31.31 4.89
C SER A 2 -14.09 -30.03 5.47
N LEU A 3 -15.39 -29.88 5.29
CA LEU A 3 -16.15 -28.78 5.88
C LEU A 3 -16.01 -28.80 7.42
N HIS A 4 -15.97 -29.99 8.01
CA HIS A 4 -15.81 -30.17 9.45
C HIS A 4 -14.46 -29.62 9.95
N ASP A 5 -13.39 -29.81 9.17
CA ASP A 5 -12.05 -29.29 9.50
C ASP A 5 -11.96 -27.77 9.28
N ALA A 6 -12.72 -27.23 8.33
CA ALA A 6 -12.70 -25.81 8.00
C ALA A 6 -13.49 -24.93 9.01
N LEU A 7 -14.56 -25.46 9.61
CA LEU A 7 -15.42 -24.71 10.53
C LEU A 7 -14.67 -24.07 11.71
N PRO A 8 -13.76 -24.76 12.42
CA PRO A 8 -13.01 -24.14 13.50
C PRO A 8 -12.14 -22.98 13.04
N ILE A 9 -11.59 -23.05 11.82
CA ILE A 9 -10.77 -21.97 11.25
C ILE A 9 -11.62 -20.71 11.06
N TYR A 10 -12.83 -20.84 10.53
CA TYR A 10 -13.73 -19.72 10.32
C TYR A 10 -14.23 -19.13 11.64
N GLU A 11 -14.62 -19.97 12.59
CA GLU A 11 -15.16 -19.54 13.88
C GLU A 11 -14.10 -18.89 14.76
N GLU A 12 -12.88 -19.48 14.83
CA GLU A 12 -11.79 -18.99 15.67
C GLU A 12 -10.98 -17.90 15.01
N GLY A 13 -10.98 -17.84 13.67
CA GLY A 13 -10.24 -16.85 12.91
C GLY A 13 -10.94 -15.51 12.78
N GLU A 14 -12.25 -15.43 13.05
CA GLU A 14 -13.03 -14.19 12.89
C GLU A 14 -12.52 -13.04 13.74
N PRO A 15 -12.24 -13.20 15.05
CA PRO A 15 -11.67 -12.12 15.84
C PRO A 15 -10.31 -11.64 15.34
N TRP A 16 -9.46 -12.55 14.86
CA TRP A 16 -8.18 -12.21 14.28
C TRP A 16 -8.35 -11.39 12.98
N LEU A 17 -9.31 -11.78 12.15
CA LEU A 17 -9.62 -11.06 10.91
C LEU A 17 -10.15 -9.66 11.20
N ASP A 18 -10.99 -9.50 12.22
CA ASP A 18 -11.49 -8.20 12.64
C ASP A 18 -10.37 -7.29 13.13
N GLU A 19 -9.43 -7.82 13.90
CA GLU A 19 -8.25 -7.09 14.36
C GLU A 19 -7.36 -6.67 13.18
N LEU A 20 -7.15 -7.57 12.21
CA LEU A 20 -6.39 -7.25 11.00
C LEU A 20 -7.07 -6.14 10.20
N ASN A 21 -8.37 -6.22 10.00
CA ASN A 21 -9.12 -5.20 9.27
C ASN A 21 -9.06 -3.85 9.97
N GLN A 22 -9.14 -3.83 11.28
CA GLN A 22 -8.97 -2.60 12.06
C GLN A 22 -7.57 -2.03 11.91
N TYR A 23 -6.54 -2.87 11.99
CA TYR A 23 -5.15 -2.49 11.80
C TYR A 23 -4.93 -1.87 10.41
N LEU A 24 -5.44 -2.51 9.36
CA LEU A 24 -5.31 -2.02 7.99
C LEU A 24 -6.06 -0.69 7.80
N THR A 25 -7.24 -0.54 8.39
CA THR A 25 -7.99 0.70 8.34
C THR A 25 -7.19 1.86 8.93
N GLU A 26 -6.56 1.64 10.08
CA GLU A 26 -5.69 2.63 10.71
C GLU A 26 -4.46 2.95 9.85
N THR A 27 -3.84 1.93 9.26
CA THR A 27 -2.68 2.09 8.39
C THR A 27 -3.04 2.94 7.16
N PHE A 28 -4.12 2.62 6.47
CA PHE A 28 -4.55 3.36 5.30
C PHE A 28 -4.95 4.81 5.63
N ARG A 29 -5.60 5.03 6.75
CA ARG A 29 -5.94 6.38 7.22
C ARG A 29 -4.68 7.20 7.48
N HIS A 30 -3.68 6.59 8.10
CA HIS A 30 -2.39 7.23 8.32
C HIS A 30 -1.70 7.59 6.99
N MET A 31 -1.71 6.68 6.01
CA MET A 31 -1.15 6.94 4.69
C MET A 31 -1.87 8.08 3.98
N GLU A 32 -3.19 8.12 4.00
CA GLU A 32 -3.97 9.23 3.42
C GLU A 32 -3.59 10.56 4.05
N THR A 33 -3.53 10.61 5.37
CA THR A 33 -3.18 11.82 6.11
C THR A 33 -1.78 12.28 5.75
N PHE A 34 -0.83 11.34 5.68
CA PHE A 34 0.55 11.64 5.32
C PHE A 34 0.67 12.23 3.91
N PHE A 35 0.03 11.61 2.94
CA PHE A 35 0.09 12.10 1.56
C PHE A 35 -0.57 13.47 1.40
N LYS A 36 -1.70 13.70 2.04
CA LYS A 36 -2.36 15.01 2.00
C LYS A 36 -1.49 16.13 2.59
N ALA A 37 -0.74 15.82 3.63
CA ALA A 37 0.11 16.79 4.31
C ALA A 37 1.42 17.06 3.58
N ASN A 38 2.05 16.03 3.00
CA ASN A 38 3.41 16.09 2.48
C ASN A 38 3.52 16.04 0.96
N LEU A 39 2.64 15.28 0.31
CA LEU A 39 2.62 15.08 -1.14
C LEU A 39 1.18 15.19 -1.65
N PRO A 40 0.56 16.36 -1.58
CA PRO A 40 -0.86 16.52 -1.89
C PRO A 40 -1.21 16.25 -3.36
N SER A 41 -0.22 16.20 -4.24
CA SER A 41 -0.42 15.83 -5.64
C SER A 41 -0.61 14.32 -5.84
N ILE A 42 -0.23 13.50 -4.86
CA ILE A 42 -0.51 12.07 -4.92
C ILE A 42 -1.98 11.83 -4.62
N ASP A 43 -2.65 11.17 -5.55
CA ASP A 43 -4.03 10.74 -5.37
C ASP A 43 -4.02 9.32 -4.77
N PHE A 44 -4.23 9.25 -3.47
CA PHE A 44 -4.34 8.00 -2.73
C PHE A 44 -5.67 7.95 -2.00
N GLN A 45 -6.39 6.86 -2.21
CA GLN A 45 -7.64 6.59 -1.53
C GLN A 45 -7.54 5.25 -0.80
N THR A 46 -8.13 5.19 0.39
CA THR A 46 -8.21 3.95 1.15
C THR A 46 -8.94 2.89 0.33
N PRO A 47 -8.33 1.72 0.08
CA PRO A 47 -9.00 0.65 -0.64
C PRO A 47 -10.17 0.08 0.15
N GLU A 48 -11.21 -0.36 -0.55
CA GLU A 48 -12.38 -0.99 0.07
C GLU A 48 -12.09 -2.42 0.54
N ALA A 49 -11.07 -3.05 -0.05
CA ALA A 49 -10.71 -4.44 0.25
C ALA A 49 -9.21 -4.63 0.10
N THR A 50 -8.70 -5.70 0.67
CA THR A 50 -7.32 -6.16 0.65
C THR A 50 -6.34 -5.32 1.50
N TYR A 51 -5.12 -5.81 1.58
CA TYR A 51 -3.99 -5.18 2.28
C TYR A 51 -3.03 -4.47 1.31
N LEU A 52 -3.42 -4.34 0.05
CA LEU A 52 -2.59 -3.74 -1.00
C LEU A 52 -3.00 -2.31 -1.26
N ALA A 53 -2.07 -1.39 -1.06
CA ALA A 53 -2.26 0.02 -1.37
C ALA A 53 -1.84 0.28 -2.82
N TRP A 54 -2.74 0.87 -3.61
CA TRP A 54 -2.46 1.35 -4.96
C TRP A 54 -2.30 2.86 -4.90
N ILE A 55 -1.11 3.34 -5.24
CA ILE A 55 -0.78 4.76 -5.16
C ILE A 55 -0.60 5.30 -6.57
N ASN A 56 -1.38 6.30 -6.92
CA ASN A 56 -1.26 6.98 -8.21
C ASN A 56 -0.10 7.97 -8.15
N ILE A 57 0.90 7.74 -8.98
CA ILE A 57 2.12 8.55 -9.05
C ILE A 57 2.23 9.37 -10.34
N ASP A 58 1.18 9.41 -11.16
CA ASP A 58 1.21 10.16 -12.43
C ASP A 58 1.56 11.64 -12.24
N SER A 59 1.11 12.22 -11.15
CA SER A 59 1.37 13.62 -10.83
C SER A 59 2.84 13.92 -10.49
N LEU A 60 3.63 12.89 -10.19
CA LEU A 60 5.03 13.03 -9.79
C LEU A 60 5.99 13.04 -10.98
N GLY A 61 5.52 12.69 -12.16
CA GLY A 61 6.32 12.69 -13.38
C GLY A 61 5.72 11.78 -14.44
N SER A 62 6.15 11.98 -15.68
CA SER A 62 5.62 11.23 -16.83
C SER A 62 6.40 9.94 -17.13
N ASN A 63 7.59 9.76 -16.57
CA ASN A 63 8.43 8.58 -16.79
C ASN A 63 8.40 7.66 -15.57
N HIS A 64 7.50 6.68 -15.60
CA HIS A 64 7.30 5.75 -14.50
C HIS A 64 8.55 4.87 -14.24
N SER A 65 9.30 4.51 -15.28
CA SER A 65 10.53 3.74 -15.11
C SER A 65 11.58 4.52 -14.32
N GLU A 66 11.70 5.82 -14.57
CA GLU A 66 12.60 6.69 -13.81
C GLU A 66 12.17 6.79 -12.34
N ILE A 67 10.87 6.92 -12.08
CA ILE A 67 10.33 6.95 -10.72
C ILE A 67 10.62 5.63 -10.00
N GLU A 68 10.37 4.49 -10.65
CA GLU A 68 10.68 3.18 -10.08
C GLU A 68 12.17 3.04 -9.76
N ASN A 69 13.05 3.51 -10.63
CA ASN A 69 14.50 3.50 -10.39
C ASN A 69 14.87 4.35 -9.18
N ARG A 70 14.24 5.50 -8.99
CA ARG A 70 14.45 6.35 -7.81
C ARG A 70 14.08 5.62 -6.52
N PHE A 71 12.99 4.87 -6.53
CA PHE A 71 12.60 4.03 -5.37
C PHE A 71 13.68 2.98 -5.09
N ILE A 72 14.13 2.28 -6.11
CA ILE A 72 15.15 1.23 -5.97
C ILE A 72 16.46 1.82 -5.44
N GLU A 73 16.91 2.95 -5.97
CA GLU A 73 18.12 3.64 -5.52
C GLU A 73 18.06 4.05 -4.04
N ASN A 74 16.85 4.30 -3.53
CA ASN A 74 16.62 4.66 -2.13
C ASN A 74 16.29 3.44 -1.25
N GLY A 75 16.52 2.23 -1.77
CA GLY A 75 16.34 1.00 -1.01
C GLY A 75 14.90 0.51 -0.91
N LEU A 76 14.00 1.02 -1.74
CA LEU A 76 12.61 0.59 -1.79
C LEU A 76 12.37 -0.30 -2.99
N ILE A 77 11.97 -1.54 -2.75
CA ILE A 77 11.55 -2.47 -3.80
C ILE A 77 10.03 -2.35 -3.90
N ILE A 78 9.56 -1.79 -5.01
CA ILE A 78 8.14 -1.62 -5.27
C ILE A 78 7.73 -2.39 -6.53
N GLU A 79 6.45 -2.64 -6.65
CA GLU A 79 5.89 -3.28 -7.83
C GLU A 79 5.08 -2.26 -8.62
N GLY A 80 5.43 -2.09 -9.89
CA GLY A 80 4.67 -1.22 -10.79
C GLY A 80 3.30 -1.81 -11.10
N GLY A 81 2.28 -0.96 -11.14
CA GLY A 81 0.90 -1.39 -11.36
C GLY A 81 0.67 -2.06 -12.72
N ASN A 82 1.45 -1.70 -13.73
CA ASN A 82 1.35 -2.28 -15.07
C ASN A 82 1.70 -3.77 -15.14
N GLN A 83 2.30 -4.33 -14.09
CA GLN A 83 2.57 -5.77 -13.98
C GLN A 83 1.31 -6.58 -13.65
N PHE A 84 0.25 -5.93 -13.16
CA PHE A 84 -0.90 -6.60 -12.59
C PHE A 84 -2.18 -6.40 -13.38
N VAL A 85 -2.38 -5.21 -13.94
CA VAL A 85 -3.60 -4.85 -14.67
C VAL A 85 -3.26 -4.04 -15.92
N GLU A 86 -4.11 -4.12 -16.93
CA GLU A 86 -3.92 -3.44 -18.21
C GLU A 86 -3.78 -1.92 -18.06
N ASN A 87 -4.55 -1.32 -17.15
CA ASN A 87 -4.54 0.12 -16.87
C ASN A 87 -3.75 0.49 -15.63
N GLY A 88 -2.77 -0.34 -15.26
CA GLY A 88 -1.98 -0.14 -14.05
C GLY A 88 -0.79 0.81 -14.20
N ALA A 89 -0.50 1.30 -15.40
CA ALA A 89 0.53 2.30 -15.61
C ALA A 89 0.21 3.57 -14.82
N GLY A 90 1.20 4.15 -14.14
CA GLY A 90 0.98 5.31 -13.27
C GLY A 90 0.67 4.97 -11.82
N PHE A 91 0.56 3.70 -11.49
CA PHE A 91 0.34 3.22 -10.12
C PHE A 91 1.53 2.43 -9.62
N ILE A 92 1.76 2.50 -8.32
CA ILE A 92 2.62 1.57 -7.59
C ILE A 92 1.78 0.83 -6.56
N ARG A 93 2.17 -0.39 -6.26
CA ARG A 93 1.48 -1.25 -5.29
C ARG A 93 2.38 -1.49 -4.09
N LEU A 94 1.86 -1.23 -2.90
CA LEU A 94 2.55 -1.43 -1.64
C LEU A 94 1.75 -2.37 -0.75
N ASN A 95 2.45 -3.26 -0.04
CA ASN A 95 1.83 -4.11 0.96
C ASN A 95 1.71 -3.34 2.27
N ALA A 96 0.48 -3.11 2.74
CA ALA A 96 0.20 -2.40 3.99
C ALA A 96 0.13 -3.33 5.22
N ALA A 97 0.19 -4.65 5.02
CA ALA A 97 0.16 -5.63 6.11
C ALA A 97 1.56 -5.85 6.70
N VAL A 98 2.17 -4.76 7.14
CA VAL A 98 3.51 -4.73 7.76
C VAL A 98 3.44 -3.88 9.04
N PRO A 99 4.45 -3.93 9.93
CA PRO A 99 4.45 -3.08 11.12
C PRO A 99 4.34 -1.59 10.79
N HIS A 100 3.67 -0.83 11.65
CA HIS A 100 3.50 0.62 11.45
C HIS A 100 4.85 1.36 11.32
N SER A 101 5.87 0.92 12.04
CA SER A 101 7.22 1.48 11.91
C SER A 101 7.79 1.32 10.49
N THR A 102 7.48 0.21 9.83
CA THR A 102 7.88 -0.03 8.44
C THR A 102 7.14 0.91 7.49
N ILE A 103 5.85 1.12 7.72
CA ILE A 103 5.05 2.08 6.96
C ILE A 103 5.62 3.49 7.11
N ASP A 104 5.93 3.93 8.32
CA ASP A 104 6.51 5.25 8.57
C ASP A 104 7.85 5.43 7.84
N THR A 105 8.71 4.44 7.89
CA THR A 105 10.00 4.46 7.18
C THR A 105 9.78 4.60 5.68
N LEU A 106 8.83 3.84 5.14
CA LEU A 106 8.50 3.85 3.71
C LEU A 106 7.93 5.21 3.28
N LEU A 107 6.99 5.76 4.03
CA LEU A 107 6.39 7.06 3.74
C LEU A 107 7.42 8.18 3.80
N ASN A 108 8.32 8.16 4.76
CA ASN A 108 9.39 9.15 4.88
C ASN A 108 10.36 9.06 3.70
N LYS A 109 10.68 7.86 3.23
CA LYS A 109 11.52 7.68 2.05
C LYS A 109 10.84 8.20 0.79
N ILE A 110 9.56 7.91 0.61
CA ILE A 110 8.77 8.44 -0.52
C ILE A 110 8.78 9.97 -0.49
N ASN A 111 8.55 10.56 0.65
CA ASN A 111 8.57 12.01 0.80
C ASN A 111 9.95 12.59 0.45
N HIS A 112 11.02 11.96 0.90
CA HIS A 112 12.39 12.37 0.61
C HIS A 112 12.72 12.32 -0.89
N ILE A 113 12.22 11.30 -1.59
CA ILE A 113 12.46 11.12 -3.04
C ILE A 113 11.82 12.24 -3.85
N PHE A 114 10.63 12.71 -3.45
CA PHE A 114 9.84 13.68 -4.23
C PHE A 114 9.80 15.09 -3.67
N ASN A 115 10.37 15.30 -2.51
CA ASN A 115 10.58 16.60 -1.89
C ASN A 115 12.07 16.78 -1.57
#